data_2b5533dac66f612d769e7e45fe8b6edc
#
_entry.id   2b5533dac66f612d769e7e45fe8b6edc
#
_cell.length_a   1.000
_cell.length_b   1.000
_cell.length_c   1.000
_cell.angle_alpha   90.00
_cell.angle_beta   90.00
_cell.angle_gamma   90.00
#
_symmetry.space_group_name_H-M   'P 1'
#
loop_
_entity.id
_entity.type
_entity.pdbx_description
1 polymer ?
#
loop_
_entity_poly.entity_id
_entity_poly.type
_entity_poly.pdbx_seq_one_letter_code
_entity_poly.pdbx_strand_id
1 'polypeptide(L)'
;MVEGLVSGEGFAVDASLVKADAIRLIVDTAYGTAAMLNWIVETKQIEPHTPVWHKYEGTAERFGMADFAWDAEADRYTCPAGKTLKRYQRTFKMQHTNINKDNNIRYTAIQADCEACEYKPQCCPKVPRRKITRSIYESSREVARAIAQTPSYKKTRRQRKKVEMLFAHMKRILKLDRLRLRGMSGAHDEFLLTATVQNLRRMVKLLSQPPPDSRIDAPA
;
A
#
# COMPACT_ATOMS: atom_id res chain seq x y z
N MET A 1 10.48 -19.88 -21.19
CA MET A 1 9.69 -18.62 -21.08
C MET A 1 8.26 -19.00 -20.77
N VAL A 2 7.72 -18.57 -19.66
CA VAL A 2 6.30 -18.82 -19.30
C VAL A 2 5.51 -17.68 -19.92
N GLU A 3 5.09 -17.86 -21.16
CA GLU A 3 4.18 -16.93 -21.83
C GLU A 3 2.85 -16.86 -21.05
N GLY A 4 2.46 -15.68 -20.67
CA GLY A 4 1.15 -15.36 -20.11
C GLY A 4 1.05 -15.12 -18.61
N LEU A 5 2.13 -15.19 -17.83
CA LEU A 5 2.13 -14.83 -16.41
C LEU A 5 2.82 -13.49 -16.11
N VAL A 6 3.66 -13.02 -17.02
CA VAL A 6 4.37 -11.75 -16.90
C VAL A 6 4.33 -11.04 -18.23
N SER A 7 3.41 -10.10 -18.38
CA SER A 7 3.32 -9.24 -19.58
C SER A 7 4.23 -8.02 -19.43
N GLY A 8 5.36 -8.02 -18.89
CA GLY A 8 6.28 -6.88 -18.76
C GLY A 8 5.75 -5.60 -18.11
N GLU A 9 4.43 -5.51 -17.87
CA GLU A 9 3.75 -4.32 -17.36
C GLU A 9 3.73 -4.20 -15.84
N GLY A 10 4.09 -5.26 -15.10
CA GLY A 10 4.13 -5.23 -13.64
C GLY A 10 4.41 -6.57 -12.99
N PHE A 11 5.02 -6.53 -11.80
CA PHE A 11 5.33 -7.68 -10.98
C PHE A 11 4.55 -7.64 -9.66
N ALA A 12 4.09 -8.82 -9.21
CA ALA A 12 3.57 -9.02 -7.88
C ALA A 12 4.59 -9.81 -7.07
N VAL A 13 5.02 -9.26 -5.94
CA VAL A 13 6.06 -9.84 -5.09
C VAL A 13 5.54 -10.09 -3.69
N ASP A 14 5.83 -11.28 -3.19
CA ASP A 14 5.75 -11.64 -1.78
C ASP A 14 7.19 -11.73 -1.25
N ALA A 15 7.73 -10.58 -0.82
CA ALA A 15 9.03 -10.43 -0.15
C ALA A 15 10.33 -10.66 -0.96
N SER A 16 10.40 -10.44 -2.26
CA SER A 16 11.64 -10.56 -3.04
C SER A 16 12.10 -9.25 -3.67
N LEU A 17 13.41 -9.00 -3.71
CA LEU A 17 14.02 -7.93 -4.50
C LEU A 17 13.86 -8.22 -5.99
N VAL A 18 13.07 -7.42 -6.68
CA VAL A 18 12.91 -7.54 -8.13
C VAL A 18 13.84 -6.56 -8.82
N LYS A 19 14.82 -7.11 -9.58
CA LYS A 19 15.48 -6.35 -10.65
C LYS A 19 14.51 -6.32 -11.83
N ALA A 20 13.89 -5.19 -12.10
CA ALA A 20 13.04 -5.08 -13.27
C ALA A 20 12.95 -3.63 -13.72
N ASP A 21 12.86 -3.47 -15.01
CA ASP A 21 12.30 -2.29 -15.66
C ASP A 21 10.77 -2.31 -15.47
N ALA A 22 10.34 -2.46 -14.21
CA ALA A 22 8.94 -2.58 -13.86
C ALA A 22 8.33 -1.20 -13.79
N ILE A 23 7.31 -0.95 -14.61
CA ILE A 23 6.52 0.28 -14.59
C ILE A 23 5.66 0.33 -13.31
N ARG A 24 5.28 -0.82 -12.76
CA ARG A 24 4.38 -0.96 -11.59
C ARG A 24 4.87 -1.99 -10.60
N LEU A 25 4.76 -1.67 -9.33
CA LEU A 25 4.98 -2.60 -8.24
C LEU A 25 3.66 -2.94 -7.54
N ILE A 26 3.28 -4.22 -7.59
CA ILE A 26 2.03 -4.72 -7.00
C ILE A 26 2.40 -5.54 -5.77
N VAL A 27 2.17 -4.99 -4.60
CA VAL A 27 2.50 -5.62 -3.30
C VAL A 27 1.34 -5.49 -2.31
N ASP A 28 1.46 -6.16 -1.18
CA ASP A 28 0.43 -6.13 -0.14
C ASP A 28 0.53 -4.88 0.77
N THR A 29 -0.36 -4.80 1.76
CA THR A 29 -0.43 -3.66 2.69
C THR A 29 0.82 -3.51 3.56
N ALA A 30 1.58 -4.58 3.80
CA ALA A 30 2.81 -4.52 4.61
C ALA A 30 3.85 -3.59 3.98
N TYR A 31 3.86 -3.47 2.67
CA TYR A 31 4.74 -2.56 1.91
C TYR A 31 4.16 -1.14 1.76
N GLY A 32 2.95 -0.88 2.26
CA GLY A 32 2.28 0.42 2.21
C GLY A 32 2.77 1.44 3.24
N THR A 33 3.93 1.23 3.85
CA THR A 33 4.54 2.19 4.80
C THR A 33 5.05 3.42 4.06
N ALA A 34 5.08 4.58 4.74
CA ALA A 34 5.49 5.84 4.13
C ALA A 34 6.92 5.79 3.55
N ALA A 35 7.86 5.19 4.29
CA ALA A 35 9.25 5.08 3.85
C ALA A 35 9.40 4.17 2.61
N MET A 36 8.66 3.04 2.58
CA MET A 36 8.70 2.13 1.44
C MET A 36 8.07 2.75 0.20
N LEU A 37 6.93 3.44 0.35
CA LEU A 37 6.30 4.15 -0.75
C LEU A 37 7.20 5.25 -1.31
N ASN A 38 7.91 5.99 -0.44
CA ASN A 38 8.87 6.98 -0.87
C ASN A 38 10.02 6.35 -1.68
N TRP A 39 10.55 5.22 -1.23
CA TRP A 39 11.59 4.51 -1.97
C TRP A 39 11.08 4.02 -3.33
N ILE A 40 9.85 3.51 -3.43
CA ILE A 40 9.24 3.06 -4.69
C ILE A 40 9.07 4.25 -5.66
N VAL A 41 8.50 5.36 -5.18
CA VAL A 41 8.17 6.52 -6.01
C VAL A 41 9.42 7.33 -6.37
N GLU A 42 10.20 7.77 -5.36
CA GLU A 42 11.29 8.73 -5.57
C GLU A 42 12.59 8.03 -6.01
N THR A 43 12.92 6.89 -5.43
CA THR A 43 14.20 6.22 -5.73
C THR A 43 14.10 5.30 -6.92
N LYS A 44 12.99 4.56 -7.06
CA LYS A 44 12.80 3.60 -8.13
C LYS A 44 11.98 4.13 -9.31
N GLN A 45 11.25 5.22 -9.11
CA GLN A 45 10.36 5.82 -10.11
C GLN A 45 9.34 4.83 -10.68
N ILE A 46 8.79 3.99 -9.81
CA ILE A 46 7.83 2.93 -10.12
C ILE A 46 6.46 3.32 -9.55
N GLU A 47 5.38 3.02 -10.28
CA GLU A 47 4.01 3.21 -9.78
C GLU A 47 3.69 2.26 -8.62
N PRO A 48 3.36 2.76 -7.40
CA PRO A 48 3.02 1.91 -6.27
C PRO A 48 1.56 1.46 -6.34
N HIS A 49 1.30 0.28 -6.86
CA HIS A 49 -0.02 -0.38 -6.78
C HIS A 49 -0.17 -1.14 -5.46
N THR A 50 -0.04 -0.41 -4.36
CA THR A 50 0.02 -0.90 -2.99
C THR A 50 -1.04 -0.21 -2.16
N PRO A 51 -1.81 -0.93 -1.31
CA PRO A 51 -2.68 -0.28 -0.34
C PRO A 51 -1.84 0.55 0.64
N VAL A 52 -2.20 1.82 0.83
CA VAL A 52 -1.50 2.67 1.80
C VAL A 52 -1.86 2.23 3.21
N TRP A 53 -0.87 2.01 4.05
CA TRP A 53 -1.13 1.69 5.44
C TRP A 53 -1.57 2.94 6.20
N HIS A 54 -2.83 2.95 6.64
CA HIS A 54 -3.39 3.99 7.49
C HIS A 54 -3.43 3.52 8.94
N LYS A 55 -2.70 4.22 9.79
CA LYS A 55 -2.69 3.92 11.23
C LYS A 55 -3.90 4.51 11.96
N TYR A 56 -4.47 5.59 11.42
CA TYR A 56 -5.59 6.33 12.02
C TYR A 56 -6.54 6.81 10.93
N GLU A 57 -7.46 5.96 10.54
CA GLU A 57 -8.63 6.36 9.78
C GLU A 57 -9.66 6.93 10.76
N GLY A 58 -10.34 8.01 10.36
CA GLY A 58 -11.49 8.52 11.07
C GLY A 58 -12.61 7.48 11.07
N THR A 59 -13.47 7.55 12.06
CA THR A 59 -14.74 6.80 12.10
C THR A 59 -15.89 7.81 11.97
N ALA A 60 -17.11 7.33 11.73
CA ALA A 60 -18.28 8.20 11.70
C ALA A 60 -18.42 9.08 12.96
N GLU A 61 -17.86 8.64 14.07
CA GLU A 61 -17.91 9.35 15.37
C GLU A 61 -16.65 10.18 15.66
N ARG A 62 -15.56 10.04 14.87
CA ARG A 62 -14.28 10.71 15.15
C ARG A 62 -13.58 11.15 13.88
N PHE A 63 -13.14 12.39 13.88
CA PHE A 63 -12.34 12.95 12.81
C PHE A 63 -10.99 12.24 12.66
N GLY A 64 -10.72 11.76 11.44
CA GLY A 64 -9.43 11.27 10.99
C GLY A 64 -8.54 12.38 10.44
N MET A 65 -7.43 12.01 9.83
CA MET A 65 -6.52 12.97 9.19
C MET A 65 -7.14 13.59 7.92
N ALA A 66 -7.97 12.84 7.21
CA ALA A 66 -8.60 13.27 5.96
C ALA A 66 -9.62 14.42 6.14
N ASP A 67 -10.16 14.59 7.35
CA ASP A 67 -11.10 15.67 7.66
C ASP A 67 -10.41 17.02 7.84
N PHE A 68 -9.09 17.07 7.81
CA PHE A 68 -8.28 18.27 7.96
C PHE A 68 -7.67 18.66 6.62
N ALA A 69 -7.95 19.86 6.14
CA ALA A 69 -7.39 20.36 4.90
C ALA A 69 -5.89 20.68 5.08
N TRP A 70 -5.06 20.16 4.19
CA TRP A 70 -3.63 20.44 4.15
C TRP A 70 -3.32 21.61 3.22
N ASP A 71 -2.58 22.58 3.73
CA ASP A 71 -2.07 23.73 2.97
C ASP A 71 -0.53 23.56 2.89
N ALA A 72 -0.05 23.22 1.70
CA ALA A 72 1.36 22.92 1.47
C ALA A 72 2.24 24.19 1.47
N GLU A 73 1.69 25.32 1.01
CA GLU A 73 2.43 26.59 0.92
C GLU A 73 2.65 27.19 2.32
N ALA A 74 1.59 27.12 3.15
CA ALA A 74 1.63 27.65 4.50
C ALA A 74 2.12 26.65 5.56
N ASP A 75 2.48 25.40 5.17
CA ASP A 75 2.89 24.30 6.04
C ASP A 75 1.99 24.16 7.28
N ARG A 76 0.66 24.02 7.04
CA ARG A 76 -0.35 23.94 8.11
C ARG A 76 -1.55 23.09 7.73
N TYR A 77 -2.28 22.66 8.73
CA TYR A 77 -3.61 22.07 8.58
C TYR A 77 -4.69 23.05 8.99
N THR A 78 -5.85 22.97 8.34
CA THR A 78 -7.08 23.62 8.77
C THR A 78 -8.07 22.57 9.24
N CYS A 79 -8.62 22.73 10.45
CA CYS A 79 -9.60 21.80 10.99
C CYS A 79 -11.01 22.07 10.44
N PRO A 80 -11.99 21.15 10.61
CA PRO A 80 -13.38 21.36 10.19
C PRO A 80 -14.04 22.62 10.77
N ALA A 81 -13.60 23.10 11.93
CA ALA A 81 -14.04 24.36 12.53
C ALA A 81 -13.29 25.61 11.98
N GLY A 82 -12.52 25.49 10.90
CA GLY A 82 -11.79 26.60 10.30
C GLY A 82 -10.55 27.08 11.07
N LYS A 83 -10.14 26.39 12.15
CA LYS A 83 -8.96 26.75 12.93
C LYS A 83 -7.70 26.09 12.40
N THR A 84 -6.55 26.76 12.54
CA THR A 84 -5.28 26.29 12.01
C THR A 84 -4.50 25.43 13.01
N LEU A 85 -3.91 24.35 12.53
CA LEU A 85 -2.91 23.56 13.23
C LEU A 85 -1.55 23.85 12.62
N LYS A 86 -0.65 24.38 13.41
CA LYS A 86 0.70 24.74 12.96
C LYS A 86 1.72 23.74 13.47
N ARG A 87 2.83 23.64 12.75
CA ARG A 87 4.04 22.97 13.20
C ARG A 87 4.45 23.61 14.52
N TYR A 88 4.64 22.78 15.55
CA TYR A 88 5.08 23.31 16.83
C TYR A 88 6.55 23.75 16.73
N GLN A 89 6.77 25.04 16.81
CA GLN A 89 8.11 25.64 16.88
C GLN A 89 8.35 26.07 18.32
N ARG A 90 9.25 25.36 18.97
CA ARG A 90 9.83 25.78 20.24
C ARG A 90 11.18 26.39 19.95
N THR A 91 11.50 27.49 20.58
CA THR A 91 12.85 28.08 20.53
C THR A 91 13.81 27.12 21.23
N PHE A 92 14.71 26.52 20.48
CA PHE A 92 15.78 25.67 21.02
C PHE A 92 17.11 26.41 20.93
N LYS A 93 18.01 26.16 21.89
CA LYS A 93 19.40 26.69 21.85
C LYS A 93 20.17 26.13 20.64
N MET A 94 19.84 24.92 20.20
CA MET A 94 20.37 24.31 18.98
C MET A 94 19.28 24.15 17.94
N GLN A 95 19.67 24.21 16.66
CA GLN A 95 18.76 24.04 15.54
C GLN A 95 18.10 22.64 15.59
N HIS A 96 16.77 22.60 15.52
CA HIS A 96 16.00 21.38 15.63
C HIS A 96 15.11 21.20 14.40
N THR A 97 15.15 20.03 13.77
CA THR A 97 14.39 19.74 12.54
C THR A 97 12.89 19.58 12.77
N ASN A 98 12.43 19.41 14.01
CA ASN A 98 11.06 19.07 14.39
C ASN A 98 10.53 17.75 13.77
N ILE A 99 11.42 16.93 13.23
CA ILE A 99 11.14 15.59 12.74
C ILE A 99 11.45 14.61 13.85
N ASN A 100 10.50 13.72 14.15
CA ASN A 100 10.70 12.69 15.16
C ASN A 100 11.45 11.46 14.60
N LYS A 101 11.77 10.49 15.46
CA LYS A 101 12.48 9.25 15.08
C LYS A 101 11.79 8.44 13.99
N ASP A 102 10.47 8.60 13.85
CA ASP A 102 9.63 7.89 12.87
C ASP A 102 9.46 8.69 11.57
N ASN A 103 10.29 9.70 11.33
CA ASN A 103 10.19 10.58 10.17
C ASN A 103 8.84 11.31 10.05
N ASN A 104 8.31 11.76 11.18
CA ASN A 104 7.05 12.46 11.24
C ASN A 104 7.21 13.86 11.83
N ILE A 105 6.38 14.78 11.32
CA ILE A 105 6.20 16.14 11.82
C ILE A 105 4.86 16.22 12.55
N ARG A 106 4.82 16.94 13.66
CA ARG A 106 3.59 17.12 14.45
C ARG A 106 3.03 18.51 14.27
N TYR A 107 1.78 18.60 13.88
CA TYR A 107 0.98 19.81 13.78
C TYR A 107 0.01 19.87 14.96
N THR A 108 -0.14 21.04 15.58
CA THR A 108 -0.88 21.17 16.84
C THR A 108 -1.79 22.40 16.76
N ALA A 109 -3.03 22.24 17.18
CA ALA A 109 -3.98 23.34 17.34
C ALA A 109 -3.66 24.18 18.59
N ILE A 110 -4.18 25.38 18.66
CA ILE A 110 -4.17 26.21 19.88
C ILE A 110 -5.18 25.61 20.87
N GLN A 111 -4.82 25.53 22.13
CA GLN A 111 -5.65 24.89 23.15
C GLN A 111 -6.98 25.64 23.36
N ALA A 112 -6.93 26.96 23.44
CA ALA A 112 -8.12 27.80 23.61
C ALA A 112 -9.14 27.60 22.48
N ASP A 113 -8.65 27.47 21.22
CA ASP A 113 -9.52 27.19 20.06
C ASP A 113 -10.23 25.83 20.17
N CYS A 114 -9.57 24.83 20.78
CA CYS A 114 -10.16 23.50 20.94
C CYS A 114 -11.09 23.42 22.18
N GLU A 115 -10.83 24.19 23.22
CA GLU A 115 -11.65 24.19 24.44
C GLU A 115 -13.04 24.77 24.18
N ALA A 116 -13.14 25.82 23.38
CA ALA A 116 -14.38 26.46 23.01
C ALA A 116 -15.07 25.84 21.76
N CYS A 117 -14.54 24.74 21.23
CA CYS A 117 -14.99 24.15 19.97
C CYS A 117 -16.15 23.17 20.17
N GLU A 118 -17.25 23.37 19.43
CA GLU A 118 -18.41 22.46 19.42
C GLU A 118 -18.05 21.04 18.94
N TYR A 119 -17.05 20.90 18.05
CA TYR A 119 -16.58 19.60 17.53
C TYR A 119 -15.60 18.90 18.46
N LYS A 120 -15.28 19.44 19.64
CA LYS A 120 -14.33 18.83 20.58
C LYS A 120 -14.66 17.38 20.93
N PRO A 121 -15.94 16.99 21.16
CA PRO A 121 -16.30 15.59 21.45
C PRO A 121 -15.93 14.61 20.34
N GLN A 122 -16.04 15.01 19.08
CA GLN A 122 -15.67 14.21 17.91
C GLN A 122 -14.18 14.32 17.54
N CYS A 123 -13.58 15.47 17.82
CA CYS A 123 -12.22 15.78 17.38
C CYS A 123 -11.16 15.30 18.37
N CYS A 124 -11.24 15.73 19.63
CA CYS A 124 -10.23 15.46 20.66
C CYS A 124 -10.82 15.38 22.09
N PRO A 125 -11.74 14.44 22.37
CA PRO A 125 -12.49 14.41 23.64
C PRO A 125 -11.60 14.20 24.88
N LYS A 126 -10.51 13.44 24.73
CA LYS A 126 -9.64 13.04 25.87
C LYS A 126 -8.37 13.89 26.01
N VAL A 127 -8.16 14.85 25.11
CA VAL A 127 -6.93 15.66 25.11
C VAL A 127 -7.27 17.15 24.96
N PRO A 128 -6.47 18.05 25.55
CA PRO A 128 -6.78 19.50 25.56
C PRO A 128 -6.86 20.09 24.16
N ARG A 129 -6.08 19.56 23.21
CA ARG A 129 -6.01 20.08 21.83
C ARG A 129 -5.72 19.01 20.81
N ARG A 130 -6.16 19.19 19.57
CA ARG A 130 -5.89 18.28 18.45
C ARG A 130 -4.43 18.33 18.05
N LYS A 131 -3.88 17.14 17.78
CA LYS A 131 -2.56 16.95 17.19
C LYS A 131 -2.69 16.05 15.98
N ILE A 132 -2.04 16.43 14.87
CA ILE A 132 -1.94 15.63 13.64
C ILE A 132 -0.47 15.33 13.41
N THR A 133 -0.19 14.10 13.07
CA THR A 133 1.16 13.63 12.74
C THR A 133 1.22 13.34 11.24
N ARG A 134 2.05 14.09 10.50
CA ARG A 134 2.27 13.94 9.06
C ARG A 134 3.66 13.35 8.82
N SER A 135 3.74 12.33 7.99
CA SER A 135 5.03 11.81 7.54
C SER A 135 5.72 12.81 6.61
N ILE A 136 7.06 12.88 6.67
CA ILE A 136 7.85 13.64 5.68
C ILE A 136 7.70 13.06 4.26
N TYR A 137 7.28 11.79 4.16
CA TYR A 137 7.04 11.05 2.93
C TYR A 137 5.55 11.03 2.52
N GLU A 138 4.76 11.99 2.99
CA GLU A 138 3.32 11.99 2.72
C GLU A 138 2.99 12.20 1.24
N SER A 139 3.83 12.93 0.49
CA SER A 139 3.71 13.08 -0.96
C SER A 139 3.64 11.75 -1.68
N SER A 140 4.54 10.83 -1.37
CA SER A 140 4.56 9.49 -1.96
C SER A 140 3.33 8.63 -1.56
N ARG A 141 2.79 8.86 -0.36
CA ARG A 141 1.52 8.24 0.06
C ARG A 141 0.33 8.82 -0.70
N GLU A 142 0.35 10.10 -1.00
CA GLU A 142 -0.69 10.76 -1.81
C GLU A 142 -0.67 10.23 -3.24
N VAL A 143 0.50 10.01 -3.84
CA VAL A 143 0.64 9.32 -5.14
C VAL A 143 0.00 7.94 -5.10
N ALA A 144 0.30 7.13 -4.09
CA ALA A 144 -0.27 5.79 -3.96
C ALA A 144 -1.81 5.82 -3.77
N ARG A 145 -2.34 6.81 -3.02
CA ARG A 145 -3.79 7.00 -2.87
C ARG A 145 -4.45 7.41 -4.19
N ALA A 146 -3.83 8.30 -4.95
CA ALA A 146 -4.33 8.71 -6.26
C ALA A 146 -4.38 7.52 -7.22
N ILE A 147 -3.32 6.71 -7.27
CA ILE A 147 -3.27 5.48 -8.07
C ILE A 147 -4.37 4.50 -7.64
N ALA A 148 -4.66 4.38 -6.34
CA ALA A 148 -5.69 3.47 -5.81
C ALA A 148 -7.11 3.79 -6.32
N GLN A 149 -7.37 5.00 -6.79
CA GLN A 149 -8.65 5.40 -7.39
C GLN A 149 -8.74 5.05 -8.87
N THR A 150 -7.66 4.65 -9.52
CA THR A 150 -7.62 4.39 -10.96
C THR A 150 -8.23 3.02 -11.35
N PRO A 151 -8.77 2.88 -12.57
CA PRO A 151 -9.19 1.59 -13.09
C PRO A 151 -8.03 0.57 -13.19
N SER A 152 -6.83 1.06 -13.46
CA SER A 152 -5.59 0.28 -13.49
C SER A 152 -5.34 -0.42 -12.15
N TYR A 153 -5.52 0.26 -11.03
CA TYR A 153 -5.38 -0.33 -9.70
C TYR A 153 -6.38 -1.47 -9.45
N LYS A 154 -7.63 -1.33 -9.92
CA LYS A 154 -8.64 -2.39 -9.81
C LYS A 154 -8.22 -3.65 -10.57
N LYS A 155 -7.60 -3.49 -11.75
CA LYS A 155 -7.05 -4.60 -12.55
C LYS A 155 -5.91 -5.30 -11.81
N THR A 156 -4.93 -4.52 -11.31
CA THR A 156 -3.77 -5.06 -10.60
C THR A 156 -4.13 -5.73 -9.28
N ARG A 157 -5.13 -5.21 -8.55
CA ARG A 157 -5.68 -5.86 -7.35
C ARG A 157 -6.23 -7.26 -7.65
N ARG A 158 -6.89 -7.43 -8.80
CA ARG A 158 -7.35 -8.77 -9.24
C ARG A 158 -6.19 -9.69 -9.60
N GLN A 159 -5.14 -9.16 -10.24
CA GLN A 159 -3.92 -9.90 -10.57
C GLN A 159 -3.21 -10.37 -9.29
N ARG A 160 -3.05 -9.50 -8.28
CA ARG A 160 -2.49 -9.87 -6.97
C ARG A 160 -3.25 -11.04 -6.34
N LYS A 161 -4.59 -10.99 -6.35
CA LYS A 161 -5.41 -12.08 -5.80
C LYS A 161 -5.15 -13.42 -6.50
N LYS A 162 -4.89 -13.42 -7.82
CA LYS A 162 -4.52 -14.64 -8.56
C LYS A 162 -3.18 -15.20 -8.08
N VAL A 163 -2.19 -14.34 -7.85
CA VAL A 163 -0.88 -14.76 -7.34
C VAL A 163 -1.01 -15.32 -5.93
N GLU A 164 -1.74 -14.65 -5.03
CA GLU A 164 -2.04 -15.14 -3.69
C GLU A 164 -2.71 -16.53 -3.70
N MET A 165 -3.64 -16.75 -4.64
CA MET A 165 -4.27 -18.07 -4.83
C MET A 165 -3.27 -19.14 -5.29
N LEU A 166 -2.29 -18.80 -6.14
CA LEU A 166 -1.25 -19.73 -6.56
C LEU A 166 -0.36 -20.14 -5.38
N PHE A 167 0.06 -19.19 -4.56
CA PHE A 167 0.81 -19.49 -3.33
C PHE A 167 0.00 -20.32 -2.33
N ALA A 168 -1.30 -20.00 -2.15
CA ALA A 168 -2.18 -20.78 -1.31
C ALA A 168 -2.30 -22.24 -1.80
N HIS A 169 -2.36 -22.45 -3.12
CA HIS A 169 -2.35 -23.79 -3.73
C HIS A 169 -1.02 -24.51 -3.47
N MET A 170 0.12 -23.83 -3.65
CA MET A 170 1.44 -24.41 -3.36
C MET A 170 1.52 -24.87 -1.89
N LYS A 171 1.09 -24.04 -0.95
CA LYS A 171 1.10 -24.36 0.48
C LYS A 171 0.13 -25.49 0.84
N ARG A 172 -1.12 -25.42 0.40
CA ARG A 172 -2.19 -26.35 0.84
C ARG A 172 -2.17 -27.68 0.09
N ILE A 173 -1.99 -27.63 -1.22
CA ILE A 173 -2.11 -28.81 -2.09
C ILE A 173 -0.75 -29.46 -2.34
N LEU A 174 0.27 -28.67 -2.64
CA LEU A 174 1.61 -29.16 -2.93
C LEU A 174 2.52 -29.25 -1.67
N LYS A 175 1.96 -28.88 -0.51
CA LYS A 175 2.63 -29.01 0.81
C LYS A 175 3.96 -28.25 0.93
N LEU A 176 4.08 -27.12 0.21
CA LEU A 176 5.17 -26.15 0.38
C LEU A 176 4.83 -25.17 1.54
N ASP A 177 4.47 -25.70 2.69
CA ASP A 177 4.19 -24.95 3.91
C ASP A 177 5.46 -24.77 4.77
N ARG A 178 6.43 -25.66 4.58
CA ARG A 178 7.72 -25.66 5.26
C ARG A 178 8.81 -26.10 4.30
N LEU A 179 9.89 -25.32 4.23
CA LEU A 179 11.09 -25.70 3.48
C LEU A 179 11.82 -26.84 4.21
N ARG A 180 12.24 -27.87 3.48
CA ARG A 180 12.89 -29.08 4.00
C ARG A 180 14.38 -29.09 3.71
N LEU A 181 14.79 -28.50 2.58
CA LEU A 181 16.18 -28.35 2.21
C LEU A 181 16.80 -27.15 2.92
N ARG A 182 18.08 -27.26 3.26
CA ARG A 182 18.81 -26.21 3.98
C ARG A 182 19.47 -25.23 3.03
N GLY A 183 19.58 -23.96 3.46
CA GLY A 183 20.24 -22.89 2.73
C GLY A 183 19.40 -22.27 1.61
N MET A 184 19.91 -21.20 1.03
CA MET A 184 19.20 -20.46 -0.02
C MET A 184 19.05 -21.27 -1.31
N SER A 185 20.06 -22.05 -1.70
CA SER A 185 20.00 -22.92 -2.87
C SER A 185 18.91 -23.98 -2.71
N GLY A 186 18.90 -24.70 -1.56
CA GLY A 186 17.88 -25.71 -1.30
C GLY A 186 16.46 -25.14 -1.25
N ALA A 187 16.28 -23.95 -0.66
CA ALA A 187 14.99 -23.26 -0.66
C ALA A 187 14.54 -22.91 -2.09
N HIS A 188 15.46 -22.45 -2.92
CA HIS A 188 15.20 -22.13 -4.33
C HIS A 188 14.78 -23.36 -5.12
N ASP A 189 15.49 -24.50 -4.94
CA ASP A 189 15.21 -25.74 -5.64
C ASP A 189 13.83 -26.32 -5.26
N GLU A 190 13.48 -26.32 -3.96
CA GLU A 190 12.13 -26.72 -3.52
C GLU A 190 11.04 -25.85 -4.13
N PHE A 191 11.28 -24.55 -4.19
CA PHE A 191 10.32 -23.61 -4.76
C PHE A 191 10.13 -23.81 -6.26
N LEU A 192 11.23 -23.97 -7.02
CA LEU A 192 11.20 -24.23 -8.45
C LEU A 192 10.51 -25.57 -8.77
N LEU A 193 10.82 -26.63 -8.02
CA LEU A 193 10.19 -27.92 -8.19
C LEU A 193 8.68 -27.85 -7.96
N THR A 194 8.26 -27.19 -6.88
CA THR A 194 6.85 -26.99 -6.57
C THR A 194 6.12 -26.15 -7.64
N ALA A 195 6.76 -25.08 -8.14
CA ALA A 195 6.23 -24.27 -9.21
C ALA A 195 6.09 -25.06 -10.52
N THR A 196 7.05 -25.91 -10.84
CA THR A 196 7.01 -26.82 -12.00
C THR A 196 5.83 -27.78 -11.91
N VAL A 197 5.63 -28.44 -10.78
CA VAL A 197 4.48 -29.34 -10.55
C VAL A 197 3.15 -28.59 -10.70
N GLN A 198 3.07 -27.36 -10.14
CA GLN A 198 1.88 -26.51 -10.27
C GLN A 198 1.57 -26.18 -11.75
N ASN A 199 2.61 -25.82 -12.52
CA ASN A 199 2.46 -25.51 -13.94
C ASN A 199 2.05 -26.73 -14.76
N LEU A 200 2.64 -27.90 -14.52
CA LEU A 200 2.25 -29.16 -15.18
C LEU A 200 0.78 -29.51 -14.92
N ARG A 201 0.33 -29.42 -13.66
CA ARG A 201 -1.09 -29.65 -13.33
C ARG A 201 -2.02 -28.67 -14.05
N ARG A 202 -1.61 -27.42 -14.18
CA ARG A 202 -2.36 -26.39 -14.91
C ARG A 202 -2.42 -26.69 -16.41
N MET A 203 -1.29 -27.11 -17.00
CA MET A 203 -1.24 -27.55 -18.42
C MET A 203 -2.20 -28.72 -18.68
N VAL A 204 -2.13 -29.77 -17.86
CA VAL A 204 -3.06 -30.91 -17.99
C VAL A 204 -4.50 -30.44 -17.96
N LYS A 205 -4.87 -29.58 -17.01
CA LYS A 205 -6.22 -29.04 -16.90
C LYS A 205 -6.64 -28.22 -18.12
N LEU A 206 -5.73 -27.47 -18.73
CA LEU A 206 -6.03 -26.70 -19.94
C LEU A 206 -6.18 -27.59 -21.17
N LEU A 207 -5.33 -28.61 -21.29
CA LEU A 207 -5.37 -29.57 -22.40
C LEU A 207 -6.59 -30.51 -22.35
N SER A 208 -7.12 -30.76 -21.13
CA SER A 208 -8.30 -31.60 -20.94
C SER A 208 -9.62 -30.83 -21.04
N GLN A 209 -9.61 -29.51 -21.24
CA GLN A 209 -10.82 -28.75 -21.49
C GLN A 209 -11.25 -28.95 -22.95
N PRO A 210 -12.58 -29.20 -23.24
CA PRO A 210 -13.05 -29.18 -24.59
C PRO A 210 -12.82 -27.79 -25.19
N PRO A 211 -12.62 -27.70 -26.54
CA PRO A 211 -12.45 -26.41 -27.19
C PRO A 211 -13.69 -25.53 -26.89
N PRO A 212 -13.49 -24.21 -26.77
CA PRO A 212 -14.62 -23.30 -26.55
C PRO A 212 -15.64 -23.51 -27.65
N ASP A 213 -16.89 -23.77 -27.24
CA ASP A 213 -18.03 -24.00 -28.12
C ASP A 213 -18.13 -22.82 -29.11
N SER A 214 -17.82 -23.05 -30.36
CA SER A 214 -17.98 -22.08 -31.44
C SER A 214 -19.46 -21.97 -31.78
N ARG A 215 -20.30 -21.53 -30.84
CA ARG A 215 -21.63 -21.06 -31.18
C ARG A 215 -21.49 -19.73 -31.90
N ILE A 216 -21.38 -19.81 -33.20
CA ILE A 216 -21.64 -18.69 -34.06
C ILE A 216 -23.15 -18.43 -33.89
N ASP A 217 -23.49 -17.35 -33.18
CA ASP A 217 -24.86 -16.84 -33.21
C ASP A 217 -25.15 -16.46 -34.65
N ALA A 218 -25.96 -17.31 -35.31
CA ALA A 218 -26.51 -16.99 -36.61
C ALA A 218 -27.47 -15.81 -36.43
N PRO A 219 -27.33 -14.72 -37.19
CA PRO A 219 -28.28 -13.62 -37.10
C PRO A 219 -29.65 -14.10 -37.63
N ALA A 220 -30.70 -13.83 -36.83
CA ALA A 220 -32.09 -13.99 -37.24
C ALA A 220 -32.51 -12.88 -38.19
#